data_e4ae8361efc092f2b7220af55d1be216
#
_entry.id   e4ae8361efc092f2b7220af55d1be216
#
_cell.length_a   1.000
_cell.length_b   1.000
_cell.length_c   1.000
_cell.angle_alpha   90.00
_cell.angle_beta   90.00
_cell.angle_gamma   90.00
#
_symmetry.space_group_name_H-M   'P 1'
#
loop_
_entity.id
_entity.type
_entity.pdbx_description
1 polymer ?
#
loop_
_entity_poly.entity_id
_entity_poly.type
_entity_poly.pdbx_seq_one_letter_code
_entity_poly.pdbx_strand_id
1 'polypeptide(L)'
;MKTNAFILILTTFATLLITGCEKTNFGIIRPSAHVSSTTYPITAITELDVADRFEVEVNFSDSQNDLRIEANENLHQYIVVDQAGGKLTIQLKRFHPSISGVPVLKVYLTTPSVQSFKAAGSTTIHVLDPWQVNQASIELTGASAWYGTLEANRLDADLSGASTLSLEGSVQDFAVNAEGACEMTGFAFEVGKLDADLSGACSLSLTVQDAMRVRATGASMVYYQGNAVIEYQNLTGGSQIIKR
;
A
#
# COMPACT_ATOMS: atom_id res chain seq x y z
N MET A 1 74.54 -6.98 6.07
CA MET A 1 73.87 -7.07 4.76
C MET A 1 72.67 -7.99 4.85
N LYS A 2 71.55 -7.51 5.30
CA LYS A 2 70.22 -8.20 5.28
C LYS A 2 69.17 -7.12 5.43
N THR A 3 68.67 -6.62 4.34
CA THR A 3 67.46 -5.80 4.32
C THR A 3 66.92 -5.81 2.90
N ASN A 4 65.63 -5.93 2.73
CA ASN A 4 64.81 -5.85 1.51
C ASN A 4 64.19 -7.20 1.03
N ALA A 5 63.22 -7.71 1.76
CA ALA A 5 62.28 -8.68 1.26
C ALA A 5 60.92 -8.61 1.98
N PHE A 6 60.32 -7.36 2.06
CA PHE A 6 59.02 -7.20 2.73
C PHE A 6 58.08 -6.14 2.12
N ILE A 7 58.30 -5.73 0.88
CA ILE A 7 57.47 -4.73 0.20
C ILE A 7 57.01 -5.22 -1.17
N LEU A 8 56.49 -6.43 -1.31
CA LEU A 8 55.93 -6.87 -2.59
C LEU A 8 54.69 -7.80 -2.47
N ILE A 9 53.94 -7.74 -1.40
CA ILE A 9 52.70 -8.57 -1.24
C ILE A 9 51.46 -7.73 -0.86
N LEU A 10 51.43 -6.44 -1.13
CA LEU A 10 50.29 -5.61 -0.78
C LEU A 10 49.67 -4.83 -1.96
N THR A 11 49.92 -5.24 -3.19
CA THR A 11 49.37 -4.55 -4.37
C THR A 11 48.51 -5.43 -5.30
N THR A 12 48.18 -6.66 -4.92
CA THR A 12 47.41 -7.59 -5.76
C THR A 12 46.02 -7.94 -5.25
N PHE A 13 45.45 -7.20 -4.27
CA PHE A 13 44.11 -7.52 -3.74
C PHE A 13 43.06 -6.41 -3.95
N ALA A 14 43.32 -5.43 -4.81
CA ALA A 14 42.41 -4.30 -5.03
C ALA A 14 41.75 -4.23 -6.43
N THR A 15 41.72 -5.32 -7.18
CA THR A 15 41.18 -5.29 -8.57
C THR A 15 40.10 -6.33 -8.86
N LEU A 16 39.31 -6.76 -7.89
CA LEU A 16 38.24 -7.73 -8.16
C LEU A 16 36.95 -7.40 -7.39
N LEU A 17 36.31 -6.27 -7.63
CA LEU A 17 34.89 -6.03 -7.30
C LEU A 17 34.32 -4.92 -8.19
N ILE A 18 34.51 -4.99 -9.49
CA ILE A 18 33.65 -4.26 -10.42
C ILE A 18 32.97 -5.33 -11.30
N THR A 19 32.16 -6.17 -10.67
CA THR A 19 31.08 -6.83 -11.41
C THR A 19 30.02 -5.76 -11.57
N GLY A 20 30.09 -5.04 -12.71
CA GLY A 20 29.08 -4.06 -13.08
C GLY A 20 27.71 -4.71 -13.05
N CYS A 21 26.76 -4.07 -12.37
CA CYS A 21 25.37 -4.27 -12.69
C CYS A 21 25.24 -4.10 -14.21
N GLU A 22 25.02 -5.16 -14.94
CA GLU A 22 24.60 -5.10 -16.32
C GLU A 22 23.25 -4.37 -16.30
N LYS A 23 23.27 -3.08 -16.68
CA LYS A 23 22.04 -2.33 -16.94
C LYS A 23 21.40 -2.99 -18.14
N THR A 24 20.49 -3.91 -17.93
CA THR A 24 19.54 -4.34 -18.95
C THR A 24 18.72 -3.11 -19.33
N ASN A 25 19.10 -2.50 -20.44
CA ASN A 25 18.47 -1.27 -20.93
C ASN A 25 17.16 -1.69 -21.64
N PHE A 26 16.07 -1.87 -20.89
CA PHE A 26 14.77 -2.27 -21.43
C PHE A 26 14.14 -1.20 -22.35
N GLY A 27 14.82 -0.08 -22.57
CA GLY A 27 14.32 1.04 -23.37
C GLY A 27 13.29 1.88 -22.61
N ILE A 28 12.68 2.81 -23.34
CA ILE A 28 11.63 3.70 -22.86
C ILE A 28 10.41 3.52 -23.77
N ILE A 29 9.25 3.26 -23.16
CA ILE A 29 7.96 3.24 -23.85
C ILE A 29 7.18 4.51 -23.51
N ARG A 30 6.55 5.11 -24.53
CA ARG A 30 5.58 6.19 -24.34
C ARG A 30 4.18 5.61 -24.48
N PRO A 31 3.27 5.91 -23.54
CA PRO A 31 1.88 5.52 -23.69
C PRO A 31 1.30 5.99 -25.04
N SER A 32 0.60 5.10 -25.73
CA SER A 32 -0.11 5.49 -26.97
C SER A 32 -1.24 6.46 -26.64
N ALA A 33 -1.61 7.31 -27.61
CA ALA A 33 -2.77 8.20 -27.43
C ALA A 33 -4.10 7.42 -27.40
N HIS A 34 -4.11 6.21 -27.97
CA HIS A 34 -5.30 5.36 -28.00
C HIS A 34 -5.40 4.55 -26.72
N VAL A 35 -6.57 4.58 -26.07
CA VAL A 35 -6.91 3.83 -24.87
C VAL A 35 -7.95 2.80 -25.24
N SER A 36 -7.78 1.59 -24.74
CA SER A 36 -8.71 0.48 -24.97
C SER A 36 -9.01 -0.27 -23.67
N SER A 37 -10.08 -1.05 -23.67
CA SER A 37 -10.51 -1.84 -22.52
C SER A 37 -10.43 -3.33 -22.82
N THR A 38 -10.01 -4.11 -21.85
CA THR A 38 -10.01 -5.58 -21.88
C THR A 38 -10.73 -6.11 -20.66
N THR A 39 -11.66 -7.03 -20.87
CA THR A 39 -12.36 -7.74 -19.81
C THR A 39 -11.70 -9.08 -19.53
N TYR A 40 -11.57 -9.43 -18.26
CA TYR A 40 -10.95 -10.66 -17.79
C TYR A 40 -12.00 -11.50 -17.04
N PRO A 41 -12.15 -12.78 -17.36
CA PRO A 41 -13.02 -13.66 -16.58
C PRO A 41 -12.41 -13.87 -15.20
N ILE A 42 -13.18 -13.58 -14.16
CA ILE A 42 -12.79 -13.82 -12.77
C ILE A 42 -13.89 -14.59 -12.02
N THR A 43 -13.50 -15.24 -10.95
CA THR A 43 -14.40 -15.80 -9.93
C THR A 43 -14.36 -14.90 -8.69
N ALA A 44 -15.23 -15.17 -7.71
CA ALA A 44 -15.21 -14.45 -6.45
C ALA A 44 -13.81 -14.50 -5.81
N ILE A 45 -13.38 -13.35 -5.28
CA ILE A 45 -12.08 -13.17 -4.65
C ILE A 45 -12.24 -12.83 -3.16
N THR A 46 -11.21 -13.10 -2.39
CA THR A 46 -11.09 -12.67 -0.99
C THR A 46 -9.95 -11.69 -0.77
N GLU A 47 -9.00 -11.63 -1.69
CA GLU A 47 -7.86 -10.73 -1.66
C GLU A 47 -7.65 -10.06 -3.02
N LEU A 48 -7.47 -8.73 -3.01
CA LEU A 48 -7.07 -7.94 -4.16
C LEU A 48 -5.65 -7.38 -3.92
N ASP A 49 -4.72 -7.71 -4.81
CA ASP A 49 -3.32 -7.26 -4.75
C ASP A 49 -2.96 -6.52 -6.05
N VAL A 50 -2.74 -5.20 -5.96
CA VAL A 50 -2.45 -4.38 -7.13
C VAL A 50 -1.18 -3.57 -6.94
N ALA A 51 -0.32 -3.58 -7.96
CA ALA A 51 0.93 -2.84 -7.95
C ALA A 51 1.12 -1.98 -9.24
N ASP A 52 2.11 -1.08 -9.24
CA ASP A 52 2.57 -0.35 -10.43
C ASP A 52 1.66 0.76 -10.98
N ARG A 53 1.17 1.64 -10.13
CA ARG A 53 0.46 2.87 -10.49
C ARG A 53 -0.92 2.67 -11.14
N PHE A 54 -1.63 1.62 -10.81
CA PHE A 54 -3.01 1.47 -11.21
C PHE A 54 -3.94 2.36 -10.37
N GLU A 55 -4.97 2.89 -11.02
CA GLU A 55 -6.14 3.47 -10.39
C GLU A 55 -7.25 2.41 -10.40
N VAL A 56 -7.74 2.02 -9.23
CA VAL A 56 -8.65 0.89 -9.05
C VAL A 56 -9.96 1.39 -8.46
N GLU A 57 -11.06 1.08 -9.11
CA GLU A 57 -12.41 1.27 -8.60
C GLU A 57 -13.02 -0.09 -8.27
N VAL A 58 -13.51 -0.24 -7.04
CA VAL A 58 -14.12 -1.49 -6.55
C VAL A 58 -15.56 -1.24 -6.18
N ASN A 59 -16.45 -2.06 -6.74
CA ASN A 59 -17.88 -2.11 -6.40
C ASN A 59 -18.22 -3.49 -5.83
N PHE A 60 -19.16 -3.54 -4.91
CA PHE A 60 -19.66 -4.80 -4.36
C PHE A 60 -21.02 -5.18 -4.96
N SER A 61 -21.15 -6.44 -5.37
CA SER A 61 -22.40 -6.98 -5.92
C SER A 61 -22.48 -8.49 -5.70
N ASP A 62 -23.52 -8.95 -5.05
CA ASP A 62 -23.74 -10.39 -4.80
C ASP A 62 -24.01 -11.21 -6.09
N SER A 63 -24.32 -10.55 -7.18
CA SER A 63 -24.73 -11.20 -8.44
C SER A 63 -23.72 -11.08 -9.58
N GLN A 64 -22.63 -10.30 -9.38
CA GLN A 64 -21.68 -10.01 -10.44
C GLN A 64 -20.24 -10.22 -10.01
N ASN A 65 -19.45 -10.82 -10.91
CA ASN A 65 -17.99 -10.86 -10.85
C ASN A 65 -17.48 -10.37 -12.20
N ASP A 66 -16.96 -9.15 -12.25
CA ASP A 66 -16.47 -8.54 -13.47
C ASP A 66 -15.16 -7.80 -13.22
N LEU A 67 -14.20 -7.99 -14.12
CA LEU A 67 -12.94 -7.28 -14.13
C LEU A 67 -12.70 -6.68 -15.50
N ARG A 68 -12.65 -5.37 -15.56
CA ARG A 68 -12.31 -4.62 -16.77
C ARG A 68 -11.07 -3.75 -16.50
N ILE A 69 -10.10 -3.83 -17.40
CA ILE A 69 -8.91 -2.99 -17.34
C ILE A 69 -8.89 -2.08 -18.56
N GLU A 70 -8.75 -0.79 -18.31
CA GLU A 70 -8.59 0.25 -19.31
C GLU A 70 -7.15 0.76 -19.28
N ALA A 71 -6.49 0.72 -20.43
CA ALA A 71 -5.09 1.14 -20.52
C ALA A 71 -4.76 1.70 -21.92
N ASN A 72 -3.65 2.45 -22.00
CA ASN A 72 -3.09 2.79 -23.31
C ASN A 72 -2.82 1.49 -24.09
N GLU A 73 -3.23 1.44 -25.36
CA GLU A 73 -3.26 0.21 -26.16
C GLU A 73 -1.94 -0.55 -26.15
N ASN A 74 -0.83 0.16 -26.26
CA ASN A 74 0.51 -0.44 -26.26
C ASN A 74 0.99 -0.92 -24.88
N LEU A 75 0.25 -0.65 -23.79
CA LEU A 75 0.60 -1.10 -22.44
C LEU A 75 -0.08 -2.41 -22.05
N HIS A 76 -1.18 -2.81 -22.69
CA HIS A 76 -1.89 -4.06 -22.37
C HIS A 76 -0.99 -5.30 -22.37
N GLN A 77 -0.03 -5.38 -23.29
CA GLN A 77 0.92 -6.49 -23.35
C GLN A 77 1.83 -6.64 -22.12
N TYR A 78 1.93 -5.59 -21.32
CA TYR A 78 2.73 -5.58 -20.07
C TYR A 78 1.90 -5.81 -18.82
N ILE A 79 0.57 -5.78 -18.92
CA ILE A 79 -0.31 -6.04 -17.78
C ILE A 79 -0.39 -7.54 -17.52
N VAL A 80 -0.24 -7.92 -16.26
CA VAL A 80 -0.43 -9.29 -15.77
C VAL A 80 -1.65 -9.28 -14.86
N VAL A 81 -2.58 -10.17 -15.16
CA VAL A 81 -3.74 -10.48 -14.33
C VAL A 81 -3.65 -11.95 -13.98
N ASP A 82 -3.57 -12.27 -12.71
CA ASP A 82 -3.50 -13.64 -12.21
C ASP A 82 -4.50 -13.83 -11.08
N GLN A 83 -5.21 -14.96 -11.09
CA GLN A 83 -6.13 -15.33 -10.01
C GLN A 83 -5.82 -16.73 -9.52
N ALA A 84 -5.43 -16.85 -8.26
CA ALA A 84 -5.13 -18.11 -7.61
C ALA A 84 -5.54 -18.10 -6.14
N GLY A 85 -6.21 -19.15 -5.66
CA GLY A 85 -6.55 -19.33 -4.25
C GLY A 85 -7.41 -18.22 -3.63
N GLY A 86 -8.29 -17.58 -4.43
CA GLY A 86 -9.11 -16.45 -3.99
C GLY A 86 -8.39 -15.09 -4.01
N LYS A 87 -7.12 -15.04 -4.39
CA LYS A 87 -6.35 -13.83 -4.60
C LYS A 87 -6.36 -13.41 -6.07
N LEU A 88 -6.69 -12.15 -6.34
CA LEU A 88 -6.54 -11.50 -7.65
C LEU A 88 -5.32 -10.58 -7.62
N THR A 89 -4.35 -10.83 -8.47
CA THR A 89 -3.15 -10.02 -8.61
C THR A 89 -3.15 -9.26 -9.94
N ILE A 90 -2.94 -7.94 -9.89
CA ILE A 90 -2.86 -7.07 -11.07
C ILE A 90 -1.59 -6.24 -10.97
N GLN A 91 -0.69 -6.39 -11.93
CA GLN A 91 0.60 -5.69 -11.94
C GLN A 91 1.16 -5.57 -13.36
N LEU A 92 2.21 -4.80 -13.53
CA LEU A 92 3.00 -4.84 -14.76
C LEU A 92 3.99 -6.02 -14.71
N LYS A 93 4.38 -6.54 -15.87
CA LYS A 93 5.44 -7.54 -15.97
C LYS A 93 6.70 -7.03 -15.29
N ARG A 94 7.37 -7.86 -14.53
CA ARG A 94 8.60 -7.51 -13.79
C ARG A 94 9.68 -6.86 -14.69
N PHE A 95 9.74 -7.29 -15.94
CA PHE A 95 10.68 -6.76 -16.92
C PHE A 95 9.92 -6.09 -18.06
N HIS A 96 9.67 -4.80 -17.92
CA HIS A 96 9.07 -3.96 -18.94
C HIS A 96 9.94 -2.71 -19.18
N PRO A 97 9.81 -2.05 -20.34
CA PRO A 97 10.46 -0.76 -20.58
C PRO A 97 10.00 0.27 -19.56
N SER A 98 10.88 1.23 -19.22
CA SER A 98 10.48 2.36 -18.40
C SER A 98 9.36 3.14 -19.08
N ILE A 99 8.24 3.34 -18.40
CA ILE A 99 7.12 4.10 -18.93
C ILE A 99 7.37 5.59 -18.66
N SER A 100 7.45 6.38 -19.74
CA SER A 100 7.63 7.84 -19.66
C SER A 100 6.29 8.56 -19.76
N GLY A 101 6.08 9.57 -18.91
CA GLY A 101 4.82 10.32 -18.86
C GLY A 101 3.79 9.67 -17.94
N VAL A 102 2.52 10.05 -18.15
CA VAL A 102 1.39 9.58 -17.33
C VAL A 102 0.62 8.51 -18.11
N PRO A 103 0.73 7.23 -17.77
CA PRO A 103 -0.05 6.17 -18.40
C PRO A 103 -1.50 6.20 -17.90
N VAL A 104 -2.42 5.72 -18.73
CA VAL A 104 -3.74 5.27 -18.29
C VAL A 104 -3.61 3.80 -17.91
N LEU A 105 -3.87 3.49 -16.64
CA LEU A 105 -3.88 2.13 -16.07
C LEU A 105 -5.04 2.09 -15.05
N LYS A 106 -6.27 1.80 -15.52
CA LYS A 106 -7.46 1.79 -14.70
C LYS A 106 -8.04 0.39 -14.58
N VAL A 107 -8.45 0.03 -13.39
CA VAL A 107 -9.07 -1.25 -13.05
C VAL A 107 -10.48 -0.97 -12.53
N TYR A 108 -11.45 -1.64 -13.08
CA TYR A 108 -12.83 -1.63 -12.63
C TYR A 108 -13.18 -3.06 -12.20
N LEU A 109 -13.38 -3.24 -10.91
CA LEU A 109 -13.67 -4.53 -10.29
C LEU A 109 -15.07 -4.50 -9.68
N THR A 110 -15.90 -5.49 -10.02
CA THR A 110 -17.14 -5.79 -9.32
C THR A 110 -17.06 -7.21 -8.77
N THR A 111 -17.32 -7.39 -7.47
CA THR A 111 -17.20 -8.69 -6.80
C THR A 111 -18.10 -8.74 -5.55
N PRO A 112 -18.53 -9.89 -5.05
CA PRO A 112 -19.40 -9.97 -3.87
C PRO A 112 -18.74 -9.45 -2.59
N SER A 113 -17.47 -9.72 -2.38
CA SER A 113 -16.73 -9.27 -1.19
C SER A 113 -15.23 -9.38 -1.40
N VAL A 114 -14.49 -8.55 -0.65
CA VAL A 114 -13.04 -8.65 -0.47
C VAL A 114 -12.77 -8.60 1.03
N GLN A 115 -11.81 -9.35 1.55
CA GLN A 115 -11.39 -9.33 2.94
C GLN A 115 -10.05 -8.61 3.12
N SER A 116 -9.23 -8.58 2.07
CA SER A 116 -7.90 -7.99 2.09
C SER A 116 -7.61 -7.17 0.83
N PHE A 117 -7.14 -5.95 1.02
CA PHE A 117 -6.62 -5.09 -0.03
C PHE A 117 -5.12 -4.89 0.14
N LYS A 118 -4.36 -5.10 -0.94
CA LYS A 118 -2.94 -4.77 -1.01
C LYS A 118 -2.68 -3.82 -2.17
N ALA A 119 -1.96 -2.75 -1.89
CA ALA A 119 -1.55 -1.80 -2.92
C ALA A 119 -0.06 -1.46 -2.79
N ALA A 120 0.66 -1.48 -3.90
CA ALA A 120 2.08 -1.21 -3.93
C ALA A 120 2.47 -0.23 -5.06
N GLY A 121 3.65 0.38 -4.92
CA GLY A 121 4.17 1.33 -5.90
C GLY A 121 3.57 2.72 -5.76
N SER A 122 2.64 3.07 -6.62
CA SER A 122 1.86 4.31 -6.55
C SER A 122 0.41 4.02 -6.95
N THR A 123 -0.10 2.89 -6.48
CA THR A 123 -1.45 2.41 -6.77
C THR A 123 -2.48 3.12 -5.89
N THR A 124 -3.60 3.49 -6.46
CA THR A 124 -4.73 4.08 -5.74
C THR A 124 -5.93 3.16 -5.84
N ILE A 125 -6.55 2.83 -4.69
CA ILE A 125 -7.77 2.02 -4.62
C ILE A 125 -8.91 2.88 -4.07
N HIS A 126 -10.02 2.94 -4.81
CA HIS A 126 -11.27 3.55 -4.41
C HIS A 126 -12.33 2.46 -4.25
N VAL A 127 -12.81 2.24 -3.04
CA VAL A 127 -13.94 1.37 -2.75
C VAL A 127 -15.19 2.24 -2.71
N LEU A 128 -16.06 2.07 -3.71
CA LEU A 128 -17.15 2.99 -3.97
C LEU A 128 -18.40 2.69 -3.13
N ASP A 129 -18.60 1.42 -2.79
CA ASP A 129 -19.67 0.96 -1.89
C ASP A 129 -19.16 0.76 -0.47
N PRO A 130 -20.01 0.82 0.57
CA PRO A 130 -19.61 0.46 1.92
C PRO A 130 -19.04 -0.97 1.99
N TRP A 131 -17.81 -1.08 2.46
CA TRP A 131 -17.14 -2.36 2.65
C TRP A 131 -17.52 -2.98 3.98
N GLN A 132 -18.38 -3.99 3.93
CA GLN A 132 -18.92 -4.68 5.11
C GLN A 132 -18.31 -6.06 5.25
N VAL A 133 -17.48 -6.25 6.28
CA VAL A 133 -16.81 -7.53 6.55
C VAL A 133 -16.61 -7.73 8.05
N ASN A 134 -16.40 -8.97 8.49
CA ASN A 134 -16.10 -9.23 9.90
C ASN A 134 -14.65 -8.83 10.24
N GLN A 135 -13.70 -9.20 9.40
CA GLN A 135 -12.29 -8.87 9.53
C GLN A 135 -11.78 -8.29 8.22
N ALA A 136 -11.19 -7.12 8.30
CA ALA A 136 -10.60 -6.38 7.20
C ALA A 136 -9.07 -6.33 7.33
N SER A 137 -8.37 -6.40 6.20
CA SER A 137 -6.93 -6.17 6.13
C SER A 137 -6.58 -5.21 5.01
N ILE A 138 -5.72 -4.23 5.29
CA ILE A 138 -5.22 -3.27 4.29
C ILE A 138 -3.70 -3.20 4.41
N GLU A 139 -3.00 -3.46 3.31
CA GLU A 139 -1.55 -3.33 3.20
C GLU A 139 -1.20 -2.31 2.10
N LEU A 140 -0.56 -1.20 2.47
CA LEU A 140 -0.16 -0.16 1.54
C LEU A 140 1.34 0.07 1.60
N THR A 141 2.00 -0.01 0.45
CA THR A 141 3.44 0.19 0.36
C THR A 141 3.83 1.19 -0.73
N GLY A 142 4.94 1.88 -0.54
CA GLY A 142 5.44 2.87 -1.48
C GLY A 142 4.72 4.22 -1.36
N ALA A 143 4.04 4.66 -2.40
CA ALA A 143 3.22 5.87 -2.41
C ALA A 143 1.76 5.52 -2.78
N SER A 144 1.25 4.46 -2.19
CA SER A 144 -0.09 3.94 -2.50
C SER A 144 -1.17 4.59 -1.64
N ALA A 145 -2.40 4.60 -2.13
CA ALA A 145 -3.53 5.17 -1.43
C ALA A 145 -4.76 4.26 -1.46
N TRP A 146 -5.54 4.29 -0.38
CA TRP A 146 -6.82 3.61 -0.28
C TRP A 146 -7.89 4.56 0.27
N TYR A 147 -9.07 4.55 -0.33
CA TYR A 147 -10.20 5.42 0.02
C TYR A 147 -11.49 4.61 0.05
N GLY A 148 -12.30 4.78 1.11
CA GLY A 148 -13.62 4.16 1.18
C GLY A 148 -14.26 4.20 2.57
N THR A 149 -15.45 3.62 2.65
CA THR A 149 -16.20 3.45 3.89
C THR A 149 -16.10 2.00 4.35
N LEU A 150 -15.73 1.76 5.61
CA LEU A 150 -15.58 0.43 6.21
C LEU A 150 -16.51 0.25 7.40
N GLU A 151 -17.20 -0.88 7.43
CA GLU A 151 -17.92 -1.40 8.60
C GLU A 151 -17.39 -2.80 8.93
N ALA A 152 -16.67 -2.95 10.04
CA ALA A 152 -16.08 -4.22 10.42
C ALA A 152 -16.02 -4.41 11.94
N ASN A 153 -15.81 -5.64 12.40
CA ASN A 153 -15.45 -5.87 13.80
C ASN A 153 -13.95 -5.61 14.02
N ARG A 154 -13.10 -5.98 13.06
CA ARG A 154 -11.65 -5.79 13.15
C ARG A 154 -11.05 -5.27 11.85
N LEU A 155 -10.14 -4.30 11.97
CA LEU A 155 -9.25 -3.86 10.90
C LEU A 155 -7.79 -4.04 11.34
N ASP A 156 -7.00 -4.69 10.51
CA ASP A 156 -5.53 -4.71 10.58
C ASP A 156 -4.99 -3.92 9.38
N ALA A 157 -4.21 -2.87 9.63
CA ALA A 157 -3.62 -2.04 8.58
C ALA A 157 -2.10 -1.94 8.72
N ASP A 158 -1.39 -2.25 7.64
CA ASP A 158 0.07 -2.12 7.53
C ASP A 158 0.42 -1.10 6.44
N LEU A 159 1.04 0.00 6.84
CA LEU A 159 1.36 1.13 5.98
C LEU A 159 2.87 1.37 5.94
N SER A 160 3.45 1.51 4.76
CA SER A 160 4.86 1.84 4.65
C SER A 160 5.17 2.82 3.51
N GLY A 161 6.28 3.54 3.65
CA GLY A 161 6.72 4.55 2.69
C GLY A 161 6.00 5.88 2.88
N ALA A 162 5.28 6.34 1.87
CA ALA A 162 4.48 7.56 1.87
C ALA A 162 3.01 7.22 1.49
N SER A 163 2.45 6.24 2.18
CA SER A 163 1.11 5.73 1.87
C SER A 163 0.01 6.52 2.56
N THR A 164 -1.15 6.58 1.92
CA THR A 164 -2.34 7.27 2.43
C THR A 164 -3.49 6.29 2.63
N LEU A 165 -4.09 6.29 3.82
CA LEU A 165 -5.30 5.54 4.15
C LEU A 165 -6.40 6.51 4.58
N SER A 166 -7.48 6.63 3.80
CA SER A 166 -8.63 7.47 4.12
C SER A 166 -9.86 6.62 4.34
N LEU A 167 -10.33 6.58 5.58
CA LEU A 167 -11.44 5.75 6.05
C LEU A 167 -12.59 6.60 6.60
N GLU A 168 -13.78 6.14 6.29
CA GLU A 168 -15.03 6.51 6.95
C GLU A 168 -15.72 5.26 7.49
N GLY A 169 -16.74 5.43 8.35
CA GLY A 169 -17.50 4.32 8.92
C GLY A 169 -17.01 3.90 10.30
N SER A 170 -17.04 2.59 10.63
CA SER A 170 -16.74 2.16 11.99
C SER A 170 -16.09 0.79 12.10
N VAL A 171 -15.29 0.62 13.16
CA VAL A 171 -14.69 -0.68 13.52
C VAL A 171 -14.59 -0.80 15.05
N GLN A 172 -14.78 -2.02 15.58
CA GLN A 172 -14.62 -2.22 17.03
C GLN A 172 -13.14 -2.27 17.44
N ASP A 173 -12.32 -3.03 16.77
CA ASP A 173 -10.89 -3.16 17.05
C ASP A 173 -10.05 -2.76 15.83
N PHE A 174 -9.18 -1.78 16.01
CA PHE A 174 -8.27 -1.31 14.96
C PHE A 174 -6.81 -1.47 15.39
N ALA A 175 -6.05 -2.27 14.66
CA ALA A 175 -4.60 -2.37 14.78
C ALA A 175 -3.93 -1.74 13.55
N VAL A 176 -3.01 -0.81 13.77
CA VAL A 176 -2.29 -0.13 12.70
C VAL A 176 -0.79 -0.10 12.97
N ASN A 177 -0.01 -0.56 11.99
CA ASN A 177 1.44 -0.38 11.92
C ASN A 177 1.75 0.58 10.78
N ALA A 178 2.47 1.65 11.05
CA ALA A 178 2.83 2.62 10.01
C ALA A 178 4.30 3.03 10.12
N GLU A 179 5.02 2.90 9.00
CA GLU A 179 6.45 3.21 8.91
C GLU A 179 6.75 4.17 7.74
N GLY A 180 7.50 5.22 8.00
CA GLY A 180 7.92 6.21 7.00
C GLY A 180 7.21 7.53 7.17
N ALA A 181 6.46 7.97 6.17
CA ALA A 181 5.69 9.21 6.16
C ALA A 181 4.22 8.93 5.76
N CYS A 182 3.61 8.00 6.48
CA CYS A 182 2.25 7.58 6.19
C CYS A 182 1.21 8.56 6.74
N GLU A 183 0.12 8.72 6.01
CA GLU A 183 -0.99 9.54 6.43
C GLU A 183 -2.27 8.70 6.53
N MET A 184 -2.93 8.78 7.68
CA MET A 184 -4.26 8.24 7.87
C MET A 184 -5.20 9.37 8.30
N THR A 185 -6.22 9.61 7.47
CA THR A 185 -7.19 10.68 7.69
C THR A 185 -8.59 10.11 7.83
N GLY A 186 -9.32 10.57 8.84
CA GLY A 186 -10.71 10.17 8.98
C GLY A 186 -11.27 10.35 10.38
N PHE A 187 -11.57 11.60 10.81
CA PHE A 187 -12.40 11.78 12.01
C PHE A 187 -13.82 11.24 11.84
N ALA A 188 -14.26 10.98 10.60
CA ALA A 188 -15.48 10.24 10.31
C ALA A 188 -15.32 8.71 10.43
N PHE A 189 -14.14 8.22 10.79
CA PHE A 189 -13.87 6.82 11.09
C PHE A 189 -13.90 6.61 12.61
N GLU A 190 -14.92 5.89 13.07
CA GLU A 190 -15.14 5.61 14.48
C GLU A 190 -14.54 4.26 14.87
N VAL A 191 -13.69 4.28 15.89
CA VAL A 191 -12.97 3.11 16.41
C VAL A 191 -13.34 2.88 17.86
N GLY A 192 -13.72 1.67 18.24
CA GLY A 192 -13.87 1.29 19.64
C GLY A 192 -12.50 1.29 20.31
N LYS A 193 -11.61 0.39 19.91
CA LYS A 193 -10.26 0.25 20.47
C LYS A 193 -9.18 0.40 19.41
N LEU A 194 -8.18 1.22 19.71
CA LEU A 194 -7.02 1.47 18.86
C LEU A 194 -5.74 0.84 19.46
N ASP A 195 -5.00 0.05 18.67
CA ASP A 195 -3.58 -0.29 18.92
C ASP A 195 -2.75 0.24 17.76
N ALA A 196 -1.93 1.26 17.99
CA ALA A 196 -1.14 1.94 16.96
C ALA A 196 0.36 1.83 17.26
N ASP A 197 1.14 1.41 16.26
CA ASP A 197 2.59 1.40 16.25
C ASP A 197 3.09 2.25 15.07
N LEU A 198 3.66 3.41 15.36
CA LEU A 198 4.02 4.42 14.36
C LEU A 198 5.51 4.71 14.41
N SER A 199 6.19 4.69 13.27
CA SER A 199 7.59 5.05 13.17
C SER A 199 7.88 5.99 12.00
N GLY A 200 8.76 6.96 12.22
CA GLY A 200 9.11 7.98 11.22
C GLY A 200 8.34 9.28 11.41
N ALA A 201 7.59 9.71 10.42
CA ALA A 201 6.80 10.95 10.42
C ALA A 201 5.35 10.66 10.01
N CYS A 202 4.73 9.68 10.65
CA CYS A 202 3.35 9.28 10.35
C CYS A 202 2.34 10.20 11.04
N SER A 203 1.20 10.43 10.38
CA SER A 203 0.08 11.19 10.93
C SER A 203 -1.18 10.32 10.93
N LEU A 204 -1.79 10.16 12.11
CA LEU A 204 -3.02 9.38 12.30
C LEU A 204 -4.11 10.30 12.86
N SER A 205 -5.27 10.38 12.19
CA SER A 205 -6.42 11.17 12.61
C SER A 205 -7.69 10.32 12.60
N LEU A 206 -8.39 10.18 13.76
CA LEU A 206 -9.58 9.33 13.88
C LEU A 206 -10.40 9.67 15.13
N THR A 207 -11.58 9.07 15.25
CA THR A 207 -12.40 9.12 16.46
C THR A 207 -12.27 7.81 17.23
N VAL A 208 -11.87 7.84 18.52
CA VAL A 208 -11.72 6.64 19.36
C VAL A 208 -12.64 6.76 20.58
N GLN A 209 -13.45 5.73 20.83
CA GLN A 209 -14.51 5.80 21.85
C GLN A 209 -14.13 5.13 23.18
N ASP A 210 -13.48 3.96 23.17
CA ASP A 210 -13.26 3.14 24.35
C ASP A 210 -11.84 3.28 24.92
N ALA A 211 -10.85 2.80 24.18
CA ALA A 211 -9.46 2.71 24.63
C ALA A 211 -8.45 2.87 23.52
N MET A 212 -7.25 3.34 23.87
CA MET A 212 -6.13 3.41 22.91
C MET A 212 -4.81 3.01 23.55
N ARG A 213 -4.00 2.33 22.76
CA ARG A 213 -2.62 1.97 23.02
C ARG A 213 -1.76 2.53 21.87
N VAL A 214 -0.78 3.34 22.19
CA VAL A 214 0.01 4.02 21.15
C VAL A 214 1.51 3.87 21.44
N ARG A 215 2.24 3.35 20.48
CA ARG A 215 3.69 3.46 20.38
C ARG A 215 4.00 4.38 19.21
N ALA A 216 4.78 5.41 19.43
CA ALA A 216 5.13 6.34 18.37
C ALA A 216 6.57 6.83 18.52
N THR A 217 7.33 6.74 17.43
CA THR A 217 8.74 7.12 17.37
C THR A 217 9.00 8.09 16.22
N GLY A 218 10.07 8.88 16.32
CA GLY A 218 10.42 9.87 15.29
C GLY A 218 9.66 11.19 15.49
N ALA A 219 8.82 11.55 14.55
CA ALA A 219 7.99 12.76 14.58
C ALA A 219 6.51 12.41 14.26
N SER A 220 6.05 11.27 14.74
CA SER A 220 4.70 10.77 14.44
C SER A 220 3.64 11.45 15.32
N MET A 221 2.47 11.70 14.75
CA MET A 221 1.38 12.44 15.38
C MET A 221 0.09 11.61 15.37
N VAL A 222 -0.57 11.53 16.53
CA VAL A 222 -1.91 10.94 16.65
C VAL A 222 -2.89 12.03 17.08
N TYR A 223 -3.81 12.38 16.20
CA TYR A 223 -4.91 13.29 16.47
C TYR A 223 -6.17 12.46 16.70
N TYR A 224 -6.83 12.65 17.84
CA TYR A 224 -8.04 11.89 18.09
C TYR A 224 -9.18 12.73 18.65
N GLN A 225 -10.39 12.31 18.37
CA GLN A 225 -11.64 12.74 19.00
C GLN A 225 -12.25 11.57 19.76
N GLY A 226 -13.34 11.83 20.49
CA GLY A 226 -14.06 10.80 21.26
C GLY A 226 -13.62 10.74 22.72
N ASN A 227 -14.02 9.65 23.40
CA ASN A 227 -13.91 9.52 24.85
C ASN A 227 -12.87 8.48 25.31
N ALA A 228 -12.02 8.01 24.40
CA ALA A 228 -11.07 6.94 24.69
C ALA A 228 -10.17 7.21 25.89
N VAL A 229 -9.93 6.17 26.68
CA VAL A 229 -8.91 6.14 27.71
C VAL A 229 -7.59 5.70 27.08
N ILE A 230 -6.51 6.46 27.34
CA ILE A 230 -5.15 6.05 26.93
C ILE A 230 -4.66 5.02 27.95
N GLU A 231 -4.79 3.73 27.63
CA GLU A 231 -4.32 2.62 28.47
C GLU A 231 -2.79 2.47 28.45
N TYR A 232 -2.17 2.78 27.33
CA TYR A 232 -0.74 2.71 27.16
C TYR A 232 -0.24 3.75 26.16
N GLN A 233 0.87 4.40 26.49
CA GLN A 233 1.60 5.24 25.53
C GLN A 233 3.11 5.10 25.73
N ASN A 234 3.83 5.01 24.60
CA ASN A 234 5.28 5.11 24.55
C ASN A 234 5.66 6.02 23.38
N LEU A 235 6.00 7.25 23.69
CA LEU A 235 6.26 8.29 22.71
C LEU A 235 7.72 8.70 22.81
N THR A 236 8.46 8.64 21.69
CA THR A 236 9.85 9.05 21.62
C THR A 236 10.10 9.99 20.44
N GLY A 237 11.21 10.75 20.49
CA GLY A 237 11.49 11.80 19.50
C GLY A 237 10.54 12.99 19.65
N GLY A 238 9.98 13.43 18.55
CA GLY A 238 8.99 14.52 18.51
C GLY A 238 7.54 14.04 18.44
N SER A 239 7.28 12.76 18.75
CA SER A 239 5.94 12.17 18.61
C SER A 239 4.96 12.66 19.68
N GLN A 240 3.69 12.82 19.31
CA GLN A 240 2.64 13.37 20.19
C GLN A 240 1.29 12.69 19.96
N ILE A 241 0.47 12.68 21.05
CA ILE A 241 -0.95 12.37 21.00
C ILE A 241 -1.72 13.64 21.35
N ILE A 242 -2.65 14.05 20.49
CA ILE A 242 -3.37 15.31 20.62
C ILE A 242 -4.86 15.06 20.52
N LYS A 243 -5.61 15.35 21.56
CA LYS A 243 -7.08 15.35 21.53
C LYS A 243 -7.58 16.64 20.86
N ARG A 244 -8.52 16.47 19.91
CA ARG A 244 -9.13 17.56 19.13
C ARG A 244 -10.57 17.85 19.56
#